data_6b1e0878498e3755d3f4c3b03dafe4f6
#
_entry.id   6b1e0878498e3755d3f4c3b03dafe4f6
#
_cell.length_a   1.000
_cell.length_b   1.000
_cell.length_c   1.000
_cell.angle_alpha   90.00
_cell.angle_beta   90.00
_cell.angle_gamma   90.00
#
_symmetry.space_group_name_H-M   'P 1'
#
loop_
_entity.id
_entity.type
_entity.pdbx_description
1 polymer ?
#
loop_
_entity_poly.entity_id
_entity_poly.type
_entity_poly.pdbx_seq_one_letter_code
_entity_poly.pdbx_strand_id
1 'polypeptide(L)'
;HMESSDKSEKILPRIHQIATGIILAYLSMTLLCTMLYFVAGMGMFDAVNHGMTTVATAGFSTHDSSLGSYAHNRPILIIATVFMTLGALPFVLYIKALMPQRFLSLLDPQVVLFFIIVIGFSFFLAIGLKLETGIGFGDALIATSFNLVWVISTTGFATEDYTLWGSEALGIFFLVTFLGGCSGSTSGGIKLNRIIILWQLASASLTRLIMPNAIIKMRYGRSEITSDVAQSALLFIFLYMASLVLGATALAMLGNDLGTSITGALTALSNVGP
;
A
#
# COMPACT_ATOMS: atom_id res chain seq x y z
N HIS A 1 32.65 25.38 -16.41
CA HIS A 1 32.23 25.74 -15.02
C HIS A 1 30.94 26.59 -14.95
N MET A 2 30.49 27.22 -16.02
CA MET A 2 29.21 27.97 -16.04
C MET A 2 27.96 27.13 -16.30
N GLU A 3 28.08 25.96 -16.91
CA GLU A 3 26.93 25.08 -17.21
C GLU A 3 26.36 24.32 -16.00
N SER A 4 27.13 24.15 -14.92
CA SER A 4 26.66 23.41 -13.73
C SER A 4 25.76 24.25 -12.81
N SER A 5 25.96 25.57 -12.74
CA SER A 5 25.13 26.47 -11.93
C SER A 5 23.73 26.67 -12.55
N ASP A 6 23.64 26.73 -13.89
CA ASP A 6 22.38 26.94 -14.62
C ASP A 6 21.44 25.71 -14.54
N LYS A 7 21.99 24.50 -14.35
CA LYS A 7 21.18 23.27 -14.11
C LYS A 7 20.61 23.19 -12.71
N SER A 8 21.35 23.66 -11.69
CA SER A 8 20.87 23.67 -10.30
C SER A 8 19.75 24.68 -10.09
N GLU A 9 19.83 25.87 -10.70
CA GLU A 9 18.78 26.89 -10.63
C GLU A 9 17.47 26.46 -11.31
N LYS A 10 17.51 25.59 -12.35
CA LYS A 10 16.31 25.03 -13.01
C LYS A 10 15.71 23.83 -12.27
N ILE A 11 16.45 23.15 -11.41
CA ILE A 11 15.98 22.01 -10.63
C ILE A 11 15.21 22.47 -9.39
N LEU A 12 15.66 23.48 -8.68
CA LEU A 12 15.03 24.01 -7.47
C LEU A 12 13.57 24.44 -7.65
N PRO A 13 13.17 25.23 -8.68
CA PRO A 13 11.78 25.60 -8.89
C PRO A 13 10.87 24.39 -9.18
N ARG A 14 11.41 23.36 -9.86
CA ARG A 14 10.68 22.14 -10.16
C ARG A 14 10.40 21.29 -8.93
N ILE A 15 11.37 21.17 -8.02
CA ILE A 15 11.21 20.45 -6.75
C ILE A 15 10.17 21.15 -5.89
N HIS A 16 10.23 22.47 -5.78
CA HIS A 16 9.26 23.26 -5.02
C HIS A 16 7.83 23.10 -5.57
N GLN A 17 7.65 23.16 -6.89
CA GLN A 17 6.34 22.96 -7.53
C GLN A 17 5.77 21.55 -7.28
N ILE A 18 6.61 20.51 -7.35
CA ILE A 18 6.21 19.15 -7.05
C ILE A 18 5.83 18.99 -5.58
N ALA A 19 6.65 19.51 -4.67
CA ALA A 19 6.37 19.45 -3.23
C ALA A 19 5.07 20.19 -2.87
N THR A 20 4.87 21.39 -3.38
CA THR A 20 3.63 22.15 -3.19
C THR A 20 2.41 21.39 -3.76
N GLY A 21 2.55 20.80 -4.94
CA GLY A 21 1.49 19.99 -5.54
C GLY A 21 1.13 18.77 -4.69
N ILE A 22 2.12 18.08 -4.10
CA ILE A 22 1.90 16.94 -3.19
C ILE A 22 1.16 17.40 -1.94
N ILE A 23 1.60 18.50 -1.31
CA ILE A 23 0.97 19.05 -0.11
C ILE A 23 -0.48 19.43 -0.38
N LEU A 24 -0.75 20.12 -1.49
CA LEU A 24 -2.11 20.51 -1.86
C LEU A 24 -3.00 19.29 -2.14
N ALA A 25 -2.49 18.28 -2.85
CA ALA A 25 -3.22 17.04 -3.10
C ALA A 25 -3.53 16.31 -1.78
N TYR A 26 -2.55 16.21 -0.88
CA TYR A 26 -2.73 15.59 0.43
C TYR A 26 -3.78 16.31 1.28
N LEU A 27 -3.68 17.64 1.40
CA LEU A 27 -4.62 18.45 2.19
C LEU A 27 -6.04 18.42 1.60
N SER A 28 -6.17 18.49 0.27
CA SER A 28 -7.48 18.43 -0.39
C SER A 28 -8.14 17.06 -0.20
N MET A 29 -7.39 15.97 -0.31
CA MET A 29 -7.89 14.61 -0.05
C MET A 29 -8.31 14.44 1.41
N THR A 30 -7.51 14.95 2.36
CA THR A 30 -7.83 14.88 3.80
C THR A 30 -9.11 15.66 4.11
N LEU A 31 -9.24 16.88 3.57
CA LEU A 31 -10.45 17.69 3.74
C LEU A 31 -11.69 16.99 3.16
N LEU A 32 -11.57 16.46 1.94
CA LEU A 32 -12.67 15.77 1.29
C LEU A 32 -13.05 14.48 2.05
N CYS A 33 -12.09 13.71 2.52
CA CYS A 33 -12.34 12.52 3.34
C CYS A 33 -13.07 12.87 4.63
N THR A 34 -12.62 13.91 5.35
CA THR A 34 -13.26 14.42 6.56
C THR A 34 -14.71 14.83 6.30
N MET A 35 -14.95 15.60 5.23
CA MET A 35 -16.32 16.03 4.89
C MET A 35 -17.23 14.84 4.59
N LEU A 36 -16.74 13.85 3.86
CA LEU A 36 -17.52 12.66 3.52
C LEU A 36 -17.79 11.79 4.74
N TYR A 37 -16.86 11.63 5.67
CA TYR A 37 -17.09 10.95 6.94
C TYR A 37 -18.15 11.67 7.80
N PHE A 38 -18.07 12.99 7.87
CA PHE A 38 -19.08 13.78 8.59
C PHE A 38 -20.49 13.62 7.99
N VAL A 39 -20.62 13.71 6.66
CA VAL A 39 -21.89 13.49 5.95
C VAL A 39 -22.39 12.05 6.12
N ALA A 40 -21.48 11.07 6.21
CA ALA A 40 -21.83 9.67 6.45
C ALA A 40 -22.27 9.36 7.90
N GLY A 41 -22.21 10.35 8.80
CA GLY A 41 -22.75 10.27 10.18
C GLY A 41 -21.68 10.13 11.27
N MET A 42 -20.40 10.36 10.99
CA MET A 42 -19.38 10.51 12.04
C MET A 42 -19.55 11.84 12.78
N GLY A 43 -19.30 11.86 14.09
CA GLY A 43 -19.13 13.12 14.82
C GLY A 43 -18.00 13.96 14.24
N MET A 44 -18.07 15.28 14.37
CA MET A 44 -17.04 16.17 13.77
C MET A 44 -15.62 15.85 14.25
N PHE A 45 -15.46 15.55 15.52
CA PHE A 45 -14.17 15.16 16.10
C PHE A 45 -13.64 13.87 15.48
N ASP A 46 -14.49 12.84 15.37
CA ASP A 46 -14.12 11.55 14.76
C ASP A 46 -13.83 11.70 13.27
N ALA A 47 -14.66 12.45 12.54
CA ALA A 47 -14.48 12.69 11.11
C ALA A 47 -13.14 13.34 10.78
N VAL A 48 -12.71 14.34 11.59
CA VAL A 48 -11.42 15.00 11.41
C VAL A 48 -10.27 14.03 11.69
N ASN A 49 -10.30 13.34 12.82
CA ASN A 49 -9.23 12.41 13.19
C ASN A 49 -9.13 11.25 12.20
N HIS A 50 -10.24 10.57 11.90
CA HIS A 50 -10.23 9.47 10.93
C HIS A 50 -9.91 9.95 9.51
N GLY A 51 -10.34 11.15 9.09
CA GLY A 51 -9.98 11.71 7.79
C GLY A 51 -8.48 11.90 7.63
N MET A 52 -7.80 12.45 8.65
CA MET A 52 -6.34 12.59 8.67
C MET A 52 -5.63 11.23 8.66
N THR A 53 -6.05 10.30 9.52
CA THR A 53 -5.37 9.00 9.65
C THR A 53 -5.64 8.06 8.47
N THR A 54 -6.79 8.19 7.79
CA THR A 54 -7.11 7.45 6.56
C THR A 54 -6.19 7.84 5.40
N VAL A 55 -6.05 9.15 5.12
CA VAL A 55 -5.24 9.63 3.99
C VAL A 55 -3.75 9.49 4.27
N ALA A 56 -3.33 9.65 5.53
CA ALA A 56 -1.97 9.38 5.98
C ALA A 56 -1.63 7.88 6.02
N THR A 57 -2.61 6.99 5.81
CA THR A 57 -2.47 5.55 6.01
C THR A 57 -1.84 5.20 7.36
N ALA A 58 -2.34 5.86 8.43
CA ALA A 58 -1.77 5.76 9.78
C ALA A 58 -2.61 4.92 10.74
N GLY A 59 -3.91 4.71 10.47
CA GLY A 59 -4.80 3.79 11.18
C GLY A 59 -5.18 4.13 12.60
N PHE A 60 -4.75 5.27 13.12
CA PHE A 60 -5.16 5.70 14.45
C PHE A 60 -6.65 6.03 14.50
N SER A 61 -7.29 5.62 15.56
CA SER A 61 -8.72 5.83 15.80
C SER A 61 -8.96 6.52 17.14
N THR A 62 -10.09 7.21 17.25
CA THR A 62 -10.63 7.78 18.49
C THR A 62 -11.37 6.76 19.34
N HIS A 63 -11.55 5.53 18.82
CA HIS A 63 -12.24 4.41 19.49
C HIS A 63 -11.30 3.22 19.67
N ASP A 64 -11.39 2.52 20.78
CA ASP A 64 -10.60 1.32 21.08
C ASP A 64 -10.88 0.18 20.08
N SER A 65 -12.10 0.08 19.55
CA SER A 65 -12.48 -0.87 18.51
C SER A 65 -12.08 -0.43 17.08
N SER A 66 -11.25 0.61 16.94
CA SER A 66 -10.87 1.18 15.66
C SER A 66 -12.12 1.60 14.84
N LEU A 67 -12.14 1.36 13.51
CA LEU A 67 -13.34 1.55 12.69
C LEU A 67 -14.43 0.49 12.92
N GLY A 68 -14.20 -0.50 13.76
CA GLY A 68 -15.21 -1.46 14.21
C GLY A 68 -16.46 -0.81 14.83
N SER A 69 -16.31 0.35 15.50
CA SER A 69 -17.44 1.15 15.96
C SER A 69 -18.40 1.57 14.84
N TYR A 70 -17.93 1.61 13.61
CA TYR A 70 -18.68 1.99 12.41
C TYR A 70 -18.87 0.82 11.44
N ALA A 71 -18.62 -0.44 11.85
CA ALA A 71 -18.69 -1.62 10.98
C ALA A 71 -20.05 -1.80 10.28
N HIS A 72 -21.14 -1.39 10.93
CA HIS A 72 -22.48 -1.44 10.36
C HIS A 72 -22.81 -0.30 9.40
N ASN A 73 -21.95 0.72 9.30
CA ASN A 73 -22.16 1.88 8.42
C ASN A 73 -21.39 1.67 7.10
N ARG A 74 -22.04 1.03 6.11
CA ARG A 74 -21.44 0.78 4.79
C ARG A 74 -20.82 2.01 4.10
N PRO A 75 -21.48 3.19 4.07
CA PRO A 75 -20.89 4.42 3.56
C PRO A 75 -19.52 4.73 4.16
N ILE A 76 -19.35 4.62 5.47
CA ILE A 76 -18.07 4.91 6.14
C ILE A 76 -16.98 3.94 5.69
N LEU A 77 -17.28 2.63 5.62
CA LEU A 77 -16.32 1.62 5.16
C LEU A 77 -15.91 1.84 3.70
N ILE A 78 -16.86 2.21 2.84
CA ILE A 78 -16.58 2.50 1.43
C ILE A 78 -15.68 3.75 1.30
N ILE A 79 -15.99 4.82 2.03
CA ILE A 79 -15.18 6.04 2.06
C ILE A 79 -13.77 5.71 2.53
N ALA A 80 -13.63 4.97 3.64
CA ALA A 80 -12.33 4.53 4.14
C ALA A 80 -11.55 3.75 3.09
N THR A 81 -12.16 2.73 2.48
CA THR A 81 -11.53 1.90 1.44
C THR A 81 -11.04 2.73 0.26
N VAL A 82 -11.87 3.67 -0.22
CA VAL A 82 -11.51 4.55 -1.34
C VAL A 82 -10.33 5.45 -0.97
N PHE A 83 -10.38 6.13 0.19
CA PHE A 83 -9.32 7.07 0.57
C PHE A 83 -8.02 6.38 1.02
N MET A 84 -8.08 5.21 1.64
CA MET A 84 -6.89 4.37 1.87
C MET A 84 -6.26 3.94 0.55
N THR A 85 -7.07 3.53 -0.44
CA THR A 85 -6.61 3.21 -1.79
C THR A 85 -5.92 4.42 -2.43
N LEU A 86 -6.56 5.58 -2.39
CA LEU A 86 -5.98 6.82 -2.92
C LEU A 86 -4.67 7.20 -2.19
N GLY A 87 -4.60 7.06 -0.87
CA GLY A 87 -3.38 7.26 -0.08
C GLY A 87 -2.24 6.30 -0.45
N ALA A 88 -2.58 5.07 -0.86
CA ALA A 88 -1.62 4.06 -1.30
C ALA A 88 -1.10 4.25 -2.73
N LEU A 89 -1.67 5.16 -3.52
CA LEU A 89 -1.20 5.50 -4.87
C LEU A 89 -0.14 6.62 -4.84
N PRO A 90 0.72 6.72 -5.88
CA PRO A 90 1.75 7.75 -5.94
C PRO A 90 1.15 9.16 -6.02
N PHE A 91 1.46 10.05 -5.10
CA PHE A 91 0.93 11.42 -5.09
C PHE A 91 1.29 12.23 -6.34
N VAL A 92 2.41 11.92 -6.97
CA VAL A 92 2.82 12.54 -8.25
C VAL A 92 1.81 12.27 -9.38
N LEU A 93 1.02 11.18 -9.30
CA LEU A 93 -0.02 10.89 -10.29
C LEU A 93 -1.16 11.91 -10.24
N TYR A 94 -1.54 12.37 -9.06
CA TYR A 94 -2.59 13.39 -8.90
C TYR A 94 -2.19 14.71 -9.54
N ILE A 95 -0.91 15.10 -9.37
CA ILE A 95 -0.36 16.30 -10.03
C ILE A 95 -0.37 16.13 -11.56
N LYS A 96 0.04 14.96 -12.04
CA LYS A 96 0.06 14.67 -13.49
C LYS A 96 -1.34 14.57 -14.09
N ALA A 97 -2.33 14.08 -13.34
CA ALA A 97 -3.72 13.97 -13.78
C ALA A 97 -4.37 15.35 -14.00
N LEU A 98 -3.93 16.38 -13.28
CA LEU A 98 -4.36 17.76 -13.46
C LEU A 98 -3.76 18.41 -14.73
N MET A 99 -2.77 17.78 -15.39
CA MET A 99 -2.15 18.27 -16.62
C MET A 99 -2.83 17.64 -17.84
N PRO A 100 -3.44 18.42 -18.75
CA PRO A 100 -4.37 17.93 -19.79
C PRO A 100 -3.79 16.96 -20.84
N GLN A 101 -2.49 16.68 -20.84
CA GLN A 101 -1.85 15.81 -21.84
C GLN A 101 -1.28 14.50 -21.31
N ARG A 102 -1.52 14.11 -20.04
CA ARG A 102 -0.80 12.99 -19.42
C ARG A 102 -1.69 11.95 -18.73
N PHE A 103 -2.91 11.74 -19.15
CA PHE A 103 -3.80 10.67 -18.64
C PHE A 103 -3.19 9.26 -18.72
N LEU A 104 -2.28 9.02 -19.68
CA LEU A 104 -1.54 7.76 -19.84
C LEU A 104 -0.52 7.47 -18.70
N SER A 105 -0.25 8.43 -17.83
CA SER A 105 0.61 8.19 -16.65
C SER A 105 -0.11 7.43 -15.52
N LEU A 106 -1.42 7.24 -15.60
CA LEU A 106 -2.19 6.39 -14.70
C LEU A 106 -1.93 4.89 -14.94
N LEU A 107 -1.35 4.52 -16.08
CA LEU A 107 -0.91 3.16 -16.41
C LEU A 107 0.51 2.85 -15.91
N ASP A 108 0.92 3.44 -14.77
CA ASP A 108 2.15 3.06 -14.10
C ASP A 108 2.06 1.57 -13.69
N PRO A 109 3.07 0.73 -13.99
CA PRO A 109 3.03 -0.71 -13.70
C PRO A 109 2.70 -1.05 -12.24
N GLN A 110 3.17 -0.26 -11.27
CA GLN A 110 2.86 -0.48 -9.86
C GLN A 110 1.39 -0.22 -9.53
N VAL A 111 0.75 0.77 -10.19
CA VAL A 111 -0.66 1.08 -10.01
C VAL A 111 -1.53 -0.06 -10.58
N VAL A 112 -1.18 -0.53 -11.77
CA VAL A 112 -1.87 -1.67 -12.37
C VAL A 112 -1.74 -2.92 -11.49
N LEU A 113 -0.53 -3.23 -11.01
CA LEU A 113 -0.30 -4.36 -10.11
C LEU A 113 -1.07 -4.20 -8.79
N PHE A 114 -1.11 -2.99 -8.21
CA PHE A 114 -1.87 -2.71 -7.00
C PHE A 114 -3.35 -3.06 -7.18
N PHE A 115 -3.98 -2.57 -8.26
CA PHE A 115 -5.39 -2.87 -8.52
C PHE A 115 -5.65 -4.33 -8.86
N ILE A 116 -4.75 -5.02 -9.56
CA ILE A 116 -4.86 -6.46 -9.80
C ILE A 116 -4.88 -7.22 -8.48
N ILE A 117 -3.98 -6.90 -7.54
CA ILE A 117 -3.91 -7.53 -6.22
C ILE A 117 -5.18 -7.23 -5.42
N VAL A 118 -5.56 -5.95 -5.31
CA VAL A 118 -6.72 -5.54 -4.52
C VAL A 118 -8.01 -6.16 -5.06
N ILE A 119 -8.28 -6.02 -6.35
CA ILE A 119 -9.52 -6.54 -6.95
C ILE A 119 -9.53 -8.07 -6.93
N GLY A 120 -8.42 -8.71 -7.33
CA GLY A 120 -8.33 -10.17 -7.42
C GLY A 120 -8.52 -10.84 -6.06
N PHE A 121 -7.79 -10.41 -5.03
CA PHE A 121 -7.92 -11.01 -3.70
C PHE A 121 -9.20 -10.61 -2.99
N SER A 122 -9.71 -9.37 -3.13
CA SER A 122 -11.01 -9.00 -2.56
C SER A 122 -12.14 -9.85 -3.11
N PHE A 123 -12.14 -10.11 -4.43
CA PHE A 123 -13.15 -10.95 -5.06
C PHE A 123 -13.03 -12.40 -4.61
N PHE A 124 -11.82 -12.95 -4.55
CA PHE A 124 -11.57 -14.31 -4.08
C PHE A 124 -12.02 -14.49 -2.63
N LEU A 125 -11.62 -13.60 -1.73
CA LEU A 125 -11.99 -13.62 -0.31
C LEU A 125 -13.51 -13.43 -0.13
N ALA A 126 -14.17 -12.59 -0.94
CA ALA A 126 -15.61 -12.37 -0.86
C ALA A 126 -16.41 -13.63 -1.23
N ILE A 127 -15.91 -14.42 -2.17
CA ILE A 127 -16.53 -15.74 -2.50
C ILE A 127 -16.37 -16.68 -1.30
N GLY A 128 -15.16 -16.80 -0.73
CA GLY A 128 -14.92 -17.65 0.45
C GLY A 128 -15.81 -17.26 1.63
N LEU A 129 -15.81 -15.98 1.99
CA LEU A 129 -16.60 -15.46 3.11
C LEU A 129 -18.11 -15.68 2.92
N LYS A 130 -18.61 -15.48 1.68
CA LYS A 130 -20.02 -15.79 1.37
C LYS A 130 -20.34 -17.27 1.54
N LEU A 131 -19.45 -18.17 1.13
CA LEU A 131 -19.69 -19.61 1.23
C LEU A 131 -19.67 -20.10 2.69
N GLU A 132 -18.82 -19.52 3.53
CA GLU A 132 -18.71 -19.90 4.94
C GLU A 132 -19.82 -19.28 5.80
N THR A 133 -20.16 -18.02 5.59
CA THR A 133 -21.08 -17.28 6.49
C THR A 133 -22.48 -17.11 5.94
N GLY A 134 -22.68 -17.31 4.63
CA GLY A 134 -23.98 -17.11 3.97
C GLY A 134 -24.41 -15.65 3.81
N ILE A 135 -23.54 -14.68 4.13
CA ILE A 135 -23.85 -13.25 3.96
C ILE A 135 -24.02 -12.86 2.48
N GLY A 136 -24.68 -11.74 2.22
CA GLY A 136 -24.82 -11.20 0.87
C GLY A 136 -23.47 -10.92 0.22
N PHE A 137 -23.31 -11.24 -1.07
CA PHE A 137 -22.04 -11.04 -1.78
C PHE A 137 -21.56 -9.57 -1.74
N GLY A 138 -22.49 -8.60 -1.80
CA GLY A 138 -22.14 -7.18 -1.68
C GLY A 138 -21.52 -6.82 -0.33
N ASP A 139 -22.04 -7.39 0.76
CA ASP A 139 -21.49 -7.18 2.10
C ASP A 139 -20.15 -7.88 2.27
N ALA A 140 -20.04 -9.12 1.78
CA ALA A 140 -18.77 -9.83 1.74
C ALA A 140 -17.70 -9.03 0.97
N LEU A 141 -18.06 -8.47 -0.18
CA LEU A 141 -17.11 -7.68 -0.98
C LEU A 141 -16.68 -6.38 -0.28
N ILE A 142 -17.60 -5.68 0.41
CA ILE A 142 -17.25 -4.48 1.20
C ILE A 142 -16.29 -4.86 2.32
N ALA A 143 -16.62 -5.88 3.11
CA ALA A 143 -15.79 -6.34 4.22
C ALA A 143 -14.40 -6.79 3.76
N THR A 144 -14.31 -7.62 2.73
CA THR A 144 -13.02 -8.13 2.23
C THR A 144 -12.19 -7.05 1.55
N SER A 145 -12.82 -6.14 0.78
CA SER A 145 -12.09 -5.02 0.16
C SER A 145 -11.55 -4.07 1.21
N PHE A 146 -12.34 -3.73 2.22
CA PHE A 146 -11.89 -2.89 3.32
C PHE A 146 -10.69 -3.53 4.02
N ASN A 147 -10.82 -4.78 4.47
CA ASN A 147 -9.77 -5.45 5.22
C ASN A 147 -8.51 -5.67 4.36
N LEU A 148 -8.63 -6.03 3.09
CA LEU A 148 -7.47 -6.17 2.21
C LEU A 148 -6.77 -4.83 1.93
N VAL A 149 -7.55 -3.76 1.73
CA VAL A 149 -6.98 -2.44 1.43
C VAL A 149 -6.26 -1.88 2.65
N TRP A 150 -6.79 -2.01 3.87
CA TRP A 150 -6.05 -1.48 5.02
C TRP A 150 -4.74 -2.23 5.29
N VAL A 151 -4.66 -3.53 4.96
CA VAL A 151 -3.40 -4.29 5.07
C VAL A 151 -2.41 -3.84 4.00
N ILE A 152 -2.78 -3.84 2.69
CA ILE A 152 -1.84 -3.48 1.61
C ILE A 152 -1.46 -2.00 1.61
N SER A 153 -2.35 -1.12 2.06
CA SER A 153 -2.04 0.30 2.23
C SER A 153 -1.25 0.57 3.51
N THR A 154 -1.08 -0.44 4.36
CA THR A 154 -0.45 -0.34 5.68
C THR A 154 -1.12 0.70 6.58
N THR A 155 -2.45 0.81 6.49
CA THR A 155 -3.20 1.78 7.29
C THR A 155 -3.44 1.29 8.70
N GLY A 156 -3.79 0.00 8.90
CA GLY A 156 -3.99 -0.59 10.22
C GLY A 156 -5.37 -0.34 10.86
N PHE A 157 -6.38 0.03 10.09
CA PHE A 157 -7.75 0.06 10.61
C PHE A 157 -8.31 -1.35 10.75
N ALA A 158 -8.95 -1.65 11.87
CA ALA A 158 -9.64 -2.92 12.09
C ALA A 158 -11.16 -2.71 12.17
N THR A 159 -11.92 -3.61 11.55
CA THR A 159 -13.39 -3.68 11.68
C THR A 159 -13.85 -5.03 12.19
N GLU A 160 -13.22 -6.09 11.73
CA GLU A 160 -13.52 -7.48 12.05
C GLU A 160 -12.22 -8.29 12.13
N ASP A 161 -12.29 -9.40 12.85
CA ASP A 161 -11.17 -10.34 12.93
C ASP A 161 -11.15 -11.26 11.69
N TYR A 162 -10.34 -10.90 10.69
CA TYR A 162 -10.18 -11.69 9.47
C TYR A 162 -9.51 -13.05 9.70
N THR A 163 -8.92 -13.30 10.88
CA THR A 163 -8.33 -14.60 11.20
C THR A 163 -9.41 -15.68 11.32
N LEU A 164 -10.66 -15.27 11.52
CA LEU A 164 -11.83 -16.13 11.57
C LEU A 164 -12.40 -16.46 10.19
N TRP A 165 -11.84 -15.91 9.10
CA TRP A 165 -12.33 -16.10 7.71
C TRP A 165 -11.69 -17.31 7.00
N GLY A 166 -11.19 -18.28 7.75
CA GLY A 166 -10.57 -19.49 7.20
C GLY A 166 -9.05 -19.36 6.94
N SER A 167 -8.45 -20.52 6.69
CA SER A 167 -6.99 -20.63 6.49
C SER A 167 -6.50 -19.93 5.22
N GLU A 168 -7.33 -19.92 4.18
CA GLU A 168 -7.05 -19.26 2.90
C GLU A 168 -6.94 -17.74 3.07
N ALA A 169 -7.85 -17.16 3.85
CA ALA A 169 -7.80 -15.73 4.18
C ALA A 169 -6.54 -15.41 4.95
N LEU A 170 -6.21 -16.18 5.99
CA LEU A 170 -5.01 -16.00 6.79
C LEU A 170 -3.74 -16.02 5.91
N GLY A 171 -3.64 -16.96 4.97
CA GLY A 171 -2.53 -17.06 4.03
C GLY A 171 -2.42 -15.84 3.11
N ILE A 172 -3.54 -15.33 2.57
CA ILE A 172 -3.56 -14.15 1.71
C ILE A 172 -3.17 -12.90 2.51
N PHE A 173 -3.75 -12.68 3.69
CA PHE A 173 -3.42 -11.52 4.52
C PHE A 173 -1.95 -11.54 4.95
N PHE A 174 -1.41 -12.71 5.33
CA PHE A 174 0.01 -12.87 5.63
C PHE A 174 0.90 -12.45 4.45
N LEU A 175 0.60 -12.91 3.23
CA LEU A 175 1.34 -12.52 2.03
C LEU A 175 1.22 -11.03 1.73
N VAL A 176 0.02 -10.47 1.85
CA VAL A 176 -0.23 -9.05 1.57
C VAL A 176 0.41 -8.12 2.60
N THR A 177 0.63 -8.58 3.84
CA THR A 177 1.33 -7.81 4.88
C THR A 177 2.79 -7.48 4.52
N PHE A 178 3.45 -8.31 3.69
CA PHE A 178 4.78 -7.96 3.13
C PHE A 178 4.70 -6.82 2.12
N LEU A 179 3.58 -6.73 1.41
CA LEU A 179 3.42 -5.74 0.35
C LEU A 179 3.01 -4.40 0.96
N GLY A 180 3.58 -3.34 0.42
CA GLY A 180 3.13 -1.98 0.69
C GLY A 180 2.43 -1.42 -0.54
N GLY A 181 1.94 -0.19 -0.42
CA GLY A 181 1.39 0.52 -1.58
C GLY A 181 2.46 0.90 -2.61
N CYS A 182 2.09 1.80 -3.49
CA CYS A 182 2.97 2.29 -4.55
C CYS A 182 4.11 3.17 -4.00
N SER A 183 5.21 3.26 -4.73
CA SER A 183 6.28 4.21 -4.43
C SER A 183 5.78 5.65 -4.59
N GLY A 184 6.09 6.51 -3.62
CA GLY A 184 5.58 7.88 -3.59
C GLY A 184 4.16 8.01 -3.03
N SER A 185 3.68 7.00 -2.30
CA SER A 185 2.46 7.00 -1.48
C SER A 185 2.77 7.16 0.00
N THR A 186 1.76 7.30 0.85
CA THR A 186 1.89 7.36 2.32
C THR A 186 2.13 6.00 2.97
N SER A 187 1.83 4.87 2.30
CA SER A 187 1.94 3.52 2.85
C SER A 187 3.36 3.10 3.19
N GLY A 188 3.51 2.17 4.12
CA GLY A 188 4.75 1.50 4.52
C GLY A 188 5.11 0.27 3.67
N GLY A 189 5.72 -0.75 4.27
CA GLY A 189 5.99 -2.05 3.66
C GLY A 189 6.96 -2.05 2.47
N ILE A 190 7.01 -3.21 1.79
CA ILE A 190 7.78 -3.36 0.56
C ILE A 190 6.97 -2.76 -0.59
N LYS A 191 7.45 -1.65 -1.13
CA LYS A 191 6.76 -0.94 -2.22
C LYS A 191 6.66 -1.81 -3.48
N LEU A 192 5.51 -1.75 -4.16
CA LEU A 192 5.23 -2.57 -5.35
C LEU A 192 6.22 -2.35 -6.50
N ASN A 193 6.79 -1.15 -6.64
CA ASN A 193 7.83 -0.92 -7.65
C ASN A 193 9.06 -1.81 -7.44
N ARG A 194 9.47 -2.08 -6.18
CA ARG A 194 10.58 -2.98 -5.87
C ARG A 194 10.26 -4.42 -6.25
N ILE A 195 9.03 -4.87 -6.00
CA ILE A 195 8.58 -6.21 -6.40
C ILE A 195 8.67 -6.37 -7.92
N ILE A 196 8.22 -5.37 -8.70
CA ILE A 196 8.32 -5.39 -10.16
C ILE A 196 9.78 -5.43 -10.62
N ILE A 197 10.66 -4.62 -10.01
CA ILE A 197 12.10 -4.61 -10.34
C ILE A 197 12.74 -5.97 -10.05
N LEU A 198 12.45 -6.55 -8.90
CA LEU A 198 12.98 -7.87 -8.51
C LEU A 198 12.47 -8.99 -9.42
N TRP A 199 11.20 -8.94 -9.84
CA TRP A 199 10.64 -9.87 -10.80
C TRP A 199 11.35 -9.77 -12.15
N GLN A 200 11.63 -8.56 -12.63
CA GLN A 200 12.40 -8.35 -13.87
C GLN A 200 13.83 -8.87 -13.73
N LEU A 201 14.48 -8.64 -12.59
CA LEU A 201 15.84 -9.14 -12.31
C LEU A 201 15.85 -10.68 -12.27
N ALA A 202 14.93 -11.30 -11.56
CA ALA A 202 14.81 -12.76 -11.48
C ALA A 202 14.56 -13.38 -12.87
N SER A 203 13.61 -12.81 -13.63
CA SER A 203 13.29 -13.26 -15.00
C SER A 203 14.49 -13.12 -15.93
N ALA A 204 15.24 -12.02 -15.85
CA ALA A 204 16.44 -11.80 -16.63
C ALA A 204 17.54 -12.80 -16.25
N SER A 205 17.73 -13.08 -14.95
CA SER A 205 18.70 -14.06 -14.46
C SER A 205 18.36 -15.48 -14.92
N LEU A 206 17.11 -15.89 -14.83
CA LEU A 206 16.65 -17.21 -15.33
C LEU A 206 16.86 -17.34 -16.84
N THR A 207 16.57 -16.29 -17.60
CA THR A 207 16.80 -16.33 -19.06
C THR A 207 18.28 -16.45 -19.40
N ARG A 208 19.19 -15.82 -18.63
CA ARG A 208 20.64 -15.96 -18.82
C ARG A 208 21.16 -17.38 -18.50
N LEU A 209 20.51 -18.11 -17.60
CA LEU A 209 20.87 -19.51 -17.36
C LEU A 209 20.61 -20.39 -18.59
N ILE A 210 19.57 -20.07 -19.38
CA ILE A 210 19.22 -20.81 -20.60
C ILE A 210 19.98 -20.26 -21.81
N MET A 211 20.16 -18.94 -21.87
CA MET A 211 20.81 -18.21 -22.96
C MET A 211 21.91 -17.28 -22.42
N PRO A 212 23.12 -17.78 -22.13
CA PRO A 212 24.15 -17.00 -21.43
C PRO A 212 24.58 -15.72 -22.16
N ASN A 213 24.49 -15.68 -23.48
CA ASN A 213 24.90 -14.55 -24.34
C ASN A 213 23.73 -13.60 -24.65
N ALA A 214 22.55 -13.80 -24.06
CA ALA A 214 21.39 -12.94 -24.33
C ALA A 214 21.57 -11.54 -23.68
N ILE A 215 21.39 -10.51 -24.49
CA ILE A 215 21.33 -9.12 -24.02
C ILE A 215 19.89 -8.82 -23.58
N ILE A 216 19.65 -8.90 -22.28
CA ILE A 216 18.29 -8.70 -21.72
C ILE A 216 18.21 -7.30 -21.13
N LYS A 217 17.32 -6.47 -21.67
CA LYS A 217 17.01 -5.15 -21.16
C LYS A 217 15.84 -5.23 -20.17
N MET A 218 16.10 -5.00 -18.89
CA MET A 218 15.06 -4.87 -17.89
C MET A 218 14.34 -3.53 -18.04
N ARG A 219 12.99 -3.51 -18.00
CA ARG A 219 12.20 -2.30 -18.19
C ARG A 219 11.15 -2.14 -17.11
N TYR A 220 11.01 -0.92 -16.61
CA TYR A 220 9.91 -0.48 -15.78
C TYR A 220 9.05 0.52 -16.58
N GLY A 221 7.91 0.08 -17.05
CA GLY A 221 7.13 0.86 -18.02
C GLY A 221 7.93 1.17 -19.29
N ARG A 222 8.21 2.45 -19.50
CA ARG A 222 9.01 2.93 -20.65
C ARG A 222 10.47 3.15 -20.33
N SER A 223 10.86 3.11 -19.06
CA SER A 223 12.23 3.37 -18.59
C SER A 223 13.02 2.09 -18.48
N GLU A 224 14.31 2.15 -18.79
CA GLU A 224 15.26 1.05 -18.57
C GLU A 224 15.65 1.01 -17.08
N ILE A 225 15.70 -0.18 -16.49
CA ILE A 225 16.16 -0.40 -15.12
C ILE A 225 17.68 -0.55 -15.18
N THR A 226 18.39 0.38 -14.53
CA THR A 226 19.85 0.30 -14.41
C THR A 226 20.27 -0.77 -13.38
N SER A 227 21.49 -1.26 -13.47
CA SER A 227 22.06 -2.20 -12.50
C SER A 227 21.99 -1.68 -11.07
N ASP A 228 22.25 -0.39 -10.86
CA ASP A 228 22.25 0.25 -9.54
C ASP A 228 20.87 0.24 -8.89
N VAL A 229 19.83 0.48 -9.68
CA VAL A 229 18.44 0.41 -9.22
C VAL A 229 18.06 -1.01 -8.83
N ALA A 230 18.46 -2.01 -9.64
CA ALA A 230 18.20 -3.41 -9.35
C ALA A 230 18.94 -3.88 -8.08
N GLN A 231 20.22 -3.50 -7.93
CA GLN A 231 21.02 -3.80 -6.74
C GLN A 231 20.47 -3.14 -5.49
N SER A 232 20.03 -1.87 -5.57
CA SER A 232 19.38 -1.17 -4.45
C SER A 232 18.09 -1.85 -4.00
N ALA A 233 17.29 -2.34 -4.94
CA ALA A 233 16.07 -3.09 -4.62
C ALA A 233 16.40 -4.43 -3.94
N LEU A 234 17.44 -5.15 -4.42
CA LEU A 234 17.89 -6.41 -3.82
C LEU A 234 18.44 -6.19 -2.40
N LEU A 235 19.28 -5.18 -2.19
CA LEU A 235 19.81 -4.83 -0.88
C LEU A 235 18.70 -4.49 0.10
N PHE A 236 17.71 -3.73 -0.33
CA PHE A 236 16.56 -3.41 0.51
C PHE A 236 15.83 -4.67 0.98
N ILE A 237 15.53 -5.62 0.07
CA ILE A 237 14.86 -6.87 0.46
C ILE A 237 15.72 -7.70 1.41
N PHE A 238 17.04 -7.77 1.15
CA PHE A 238 17.96 -8.47 2.05
C PHE A 238 17.92 -7.88 3.46
N LEU A 239 18.05 -6.56 3.60
CA LEU A 239 17.99 -5.88 4.89
C LEU A 239 16.60 -6.00 5.55
N TYR A 240 15.52 -5.94 4.76
CA TYR A 240 14.16 -6.15 5.26
C TYR A 240 14.00 -7.55 5.87
N MET A 241 14.44 -8.60 5.16
CA MET A 241 14.38 -9.98 5.65
C MET A 241 15.27 -10.20 6.86
N ALA A 242 16.49 -9.62 6.88
CA ALA A 242 17.38 -9.68 8.04
C ALA A 242 16.74 -9.01 9.27
N SER A 243 16.13 -7.83 9.10
CA SER A 243 15.41 -7.12 10.15
C SER A 243 14.20 -7.91 10.66
N LEU A 244 13.45 -8.56 9.75
CA LEU A 244 12.33 -9.43 10.12
C LEU A 244 12.79 -10.60 10.99
N VAL A 245 13.85 -11.30 10.60
CA VAL A 245 14.40 -12.43 11.36
C VAL A 245 14.88 -11.97 12.73
N LEU A 246 15.60 -10.85 12.81
CA LEU A 246 16.07 -10.30 14.08
C LEU A 246 14.91 -9.89 14.99
N GLY A 247 13.89 -9.20 14.43
CA GLY A 247 12.70 -8.80 15.18
C GLY A 247 11.89 -9.99 15.69
N ALA A 248 11.65 -10.98 14.83
CA ALA A 248 10.95 -12.21 15.22
C ALA A 248 11.71 -12.97 16.31
N THR A 249 13.05 -13.07 16.19
CA THR A 249 13.88 -13.71 17.21
C THR A 249 13.79 -12.97 18.55
N ALA A 250 13.85 -11.64 18.53
CA ALA A 250 13.73 -10.84 19.73
C ALA A 250 12.36 -11.05 20.43
N LEU A 251 11.27 -11.08 19.68
CA LEU A 251 9.93 -11.34 20.19
C LEU A 251 9.79 -12.78 20.76
N ALA A 252 10.38 -13.77 20.09
CA ALA A 252 10.40 -15.14 20.58
C ALA A 252 11.19 -15.27 21.91
N MET A 253 12.30 -14.53 22.05
CA MET A 253 13.07 -14.50 23.31
C MET A 253 12.30 -13.86 24.46
N LEU A 254 11.28 -13.06 24.21
CA LEU A 254 10.36 -12.49 25.20
C LEU A 254 9.22 -13.47 25.59
N GLY A 255 9.23 -14.70 25.07
CA GLY A 255 8.29 -15.76 25.44
C GLY A 255 7.07 -15.89 24.55
N ASN A 256 7.01 -15.17 23.41
CA ASN A 256 5.94 -15.33 22.43
C ASN A 256 6.14 -16.62 21.61
N ASP A 257 5.05 -17.23 21.13
CA ASP A 257 5.11 -18.32 20.18
C ASP A 257 5.69 -17.84 18.83
N LEU A 258 6.17 -18.78 18.01
CA LEU A 258 6.84 -18.46 16.75
C LEU A 258 5.93 -17.74 15.77
N GLY A 259 4.64 -18.13 15.68
CA GLY A 259 3.66 -17.50 14.80
C GLY A 259 3.47 -16.03 15.15
N THR A 260 3.15 -15.73 16.41
CA THR A 260 3.01 -14.36 16.93
C THR A 260 4.29 -13.54 16.77
N SER A 261 5.47 -14.18 16.99
CA SER A 261 6.75 -13.49 16.83
C SER A 261 7.02 -13.07 15.39
N ILE A 262 6.73 -13.93 14.41
CA ILE A 262 6.93 -13.62 12.99
C ILE A 262 5.92 -12.58 12.53
N THR A 263 4.62 -12.77 12.82
CA THR A 263 3.57 -11.84 12.38
C THR A 263 3.71 -10.48 13.05
N GLY A 264 4.01 -10.44 14.36
CA GLY A 264 4.24 -9.20 15.09
C GLY A 264 5.46 -8.43 14.58
N ALA A 265 6.58 -9.12 14.32
CA ALA A 265 7.75 -8.48 13.70
C ALA A 265 7.45 -7.97 12.28
N LEU A 266 6.69 -8.74 11.50
CA LEU A 266 6.30 -8.38 10.13
C LEU A 266 5.40 -7.14 10.12
N THR A 267 4.35 -7.10 10.93
CA THR A 267 3.42 -5.96 10.99
C THR A 267 4.11 -4.70 11.49
N ALA A 268 4.99 -4.82 12.49
CA ALA A 268 5.79 -3.70 12.96
C ALA A 268 6.76 -3.17 11.90
N LEU A 269 7.48 -4.06 11.20
CA LEU A 269 8.44 -3.68 10.16
C LEU A 269 7.76 -3.08 8.92
N SER A 270 6.59 -3.60 8.55
CA SER A 270 5.79 -3.10 7.43
C SER A 270 4.98 -1.84 7.78
N ASN A 271 4.91 -1.48 9.07
CA ASN A 271 4.06 -0.40 9.59
C ASN A 271 2.58 -0.60 9.25
N VAL A 272 2.10 -1.86 9.36
CA VAL A 272 0.70 -2.22 9.04
C VAL A 272 -0.22 -1.99 10.24
N GLY A 273 0.29 -2.17 11.45
CA GLY A 273 -0.49 -2.07 12.69
C GLY A 273 -0.96 -3.44 13.22
N PRO A 274 -2.02 -3.48 14.05
CA PRO A 274 -2.44 -4.66 14.79
C PRO A 274 -2.91 -5.80 13.90
#